data_ea56caf37b39e0dd097565c838679e19
#
_entry.id   ea56caf37b39e0dd097565c838679e19
#
_cell.length_a   1.000
_cell.length_b   1.000
_cell.length_c   1.000
_cell.angle_alpha   90.00
_cell.angle_beta   90.00
_cell.angle_gamma   90.00
#
_symmetry.space_group_name_H-M   'P 1'
#
loop_
_entity.id
_entity.type
_entity.pdbx_description
1 polymer ?
#
loop_
_entity_poly.entity_id
_entity_poly.type
_entity_poly.pdbx_seq_one_letter_code
_entity_poly.pdbx_strand_id
1 'polypeptide(L)'
;MVIAECSVDYVGRLTAHLPSATRLLLVKADGSVSIHADDRAYKPLMWMSPPCTTVELDGLWTVTNKAGEQLVISIEAVEHDHAHELGVDPGLQKDGVEAELQRLLALHVETFGAGWSLVRREYPTAIGPVDLLCRDADGATVAVEIKRRGEIDGVEQLTRYLELLNRDPLLSAKGPVRGIFAAQEIKPQARVLATDRGIECAVVDYDALRGLDDPSHRLF
;
A
#
# COMPACT_ATOMS: atom_id res chain seq x y z
N MET A 1 -3.50 24.64 12.59
CA MET A 1 -3.22 25.04 11.19
C MET A 1 -3.06 26.55 11.18
N VAL A 2 -2.08 27.06 10.45
CA VAL A 2 -1.81 28.50 10.35
C VAL A 2 -1.63 28.85 8.87
N ILE A 3 -2.25 29.94 8.43
CA ILE A 3 -1.95 30.58 7.15
C ILE A 3 -1.19 31.85 7.48
N ALA A 4 0.05 31.93 6.99
CA ALA A 4 0.95 33.02 7.32
C ALA A 4 1.87 33.39 6.18
N GLU A 5 2.23 34.67 6.11
CA GLU A 5 3.39 35.10 5.36
C GLU A 5 4.64 34.70 6.14
N CYS A 6 5.48 33.84 5.56
CA CYS A 6 6.63 33.27 6.24
C CYS A 6 7.73 32.87 5.28
N SER A 7 8.98 32.93 5.77
CA SER A 7 10.13 32.27 5.16
C SER A 7 10.53 31.06 5.98
N VAL A 8 11.19 30.08 5.36
CA VAL A 8 11.52 28.82 6.01
C VAL A 8 12.91 28.35 5.63
N ASP A 9 13.72 28.03 6.62
CA ASP A 9 15.04 27.45 6.48
C ASP A 9 15.06 26.03 7.05
N TYR A 10 15.53 25.08 6.25
CA TYR A 10 15.86 23.73 6.73
C TYR A 10 17.36 23.60 6.89
N VAL A 11 17.77 23.14 8.07
CA VAL A 11 19.17 22.86 8.42
C VAL A 11 19.30 21.42 8.90
N GLY A 12 20.05 20.60 8.15
CA GLY A 12 20.21 19.18 8.44
C GLY A 12 21.19 18.52 7.50
N ARG A 13 20.88 17.36 6.97
CA ARG A 13 21.69 16.65 5.96
C ARG A 13 21.98 17.49 4.71
N LEU A 14 21.14 18.45 4.44
CA LEU A 14 21.30 19.49 3.44
C LEU A 14 20.77 20.80 4.01
N THR A 15 20.98 21.91 3.32
CA THR A 15 20.32 23.18 3.60
C THR A 15 19.35 23.49 2.48
N ALA A 16 18.16 24.00 2.84
CA ALA A 16 17.17 24.44 1.87
C ALA A 16 16.44 25.67 2.42
N HIS A 17 16.04 26.58 1.53
CA HIS A 17 15.39 27.83 1.86
C HIS A 17 14.12 28.03 1.03
N LEU A 18 13.04 28.41 1.70
CA LEU A 18 11.83 28.92 1.08
C LEU A 18 11.73 30.44 1.32
N PRO A 19 11.83 31.29 0.31
CA PRO A 19 11.66 32.74 0.43
C PRO A 19 10.29 33.10 1.01
N SER A 20 10.13 34.32 1.52
CA SER A 20 8.85 34.78 2.08
C SER A 20 7.70 34.65 1.08
N ALA A 21 6.61 34.06 1.54
CA ALA A 21 5.33 33.96 0.82
C ALA A 21 4.24 33.48 1.79
N THR A 22 2.98 33.73 1.44
CA THR A 22 1.84 33.15 2.17
C THR A 22 1.79 31.63 1.99
N ARG A 23 1.74 30.89 3.11
CA ARG A 23 1.77 29.43 3.16
C ARG A 23 0.81 28.87 4.18
N LEU A 24 0.41 27.64 3.94
CA LEU A 24 -0.32 26.83 4.92
C LEU A 24 0.68 26.00 5.74
N LEU A 25 0.67 26.22 7.05
CA LEU A 25 1.44 25.46 8.04
C LEU A 25 0.51 24.51 8.77
N LEU A 26 0.78 23.21 8.72
CA LEU A 26 0.07 22.20 9.48
C LEU A 26 0.98 21.69 10.60
N VAL A 27 0.56 21.91 11.84
CA VAL A 27 1.20 21.36 13.04
C VAL A 27 0.25 20.32 13.62
N LYS A 28 0.75 19.10 13.82
CA LYS A 28 -0.05 17.98 14.34
C LYS A 28 0.29 17.70 15.79
N ALA A 29 -0.60 16.98 16.49
CA ALA A 29 -0.45 16.62 17.89
C ALA A 29 0.81 15.76 18.17
N ASP A 30 1.33 15.04 17.17
CA ASP A 30 2.57 14.26 17.27
C ASP A 30 3.84 15.11 17.13
N GLY A 31 3.70 16.43 17.00
CA GLY A 31 4.77 17.40 16.79
C GLY A 31 5.23 17.54 15.34
N SER A 32 4.69 16.75 14.40
CA SER A 32 5.05 16.91 13.00
C SER A 32 4.56 18.24 12.44
N VAL A 33 5.39 18.84 11.57
CA VAL A 33 5.09 20.10 10.89
C VAL A 33 5.25 19.91 9.40
N SER A 34 4.30 20.44 8.62
CA SER A 34 4.39 20.47 7.16
C SER A 34 3.96 21.82 6.60
N ILE A 35 4.64 22.24 5.52
CA ILE A 35 4.52 23.56 4.90
C ILE A 35 4.07 23.35 3.47
N HIS A 36 2.98 23.98 3.09
CA HIS A 36 2.33 23.85 1.80
C HIS A 36 2.20 25.18 1.09
N ALA A 37 2.29 25.14 -0.23
CA ALA A 37 1.81 26.19 -1.12
C ALA A 37 0.40 25.86 -1.60
N ASP A 38 -0.22 26.77 -2.28
CA ASP A 38 -1.56 26.60 -2.89
C ASP A 38 -1.59 25.63 -4.08
N ASP A 39 -0.42 25.28 -4.60
CA ASP A 39 -0.22 24.35 -5.72
C ASP A 39 0.48 23.04 -5.28
N ARG A 40 0.89 22.20 -6.27
CA ARG A 40 1.67 20.95 -6.10
C ARG A 40 0.96 19.80 -5.43
N ALA A 41 -0.36 19.72 -5.61
CA ALA A 41 -1.20 18.64 -5.18
C ALA A 41 -1.10 18.35 -3.67
N TYR A 42 -0.69 17.13 -3.28
CA TYR A 42 -0.71 16.69 -1.88
C TYR A 42 0.66 16.79 -1.19
N LYS A 43 1.75 17.10 -1.90
CA LYS A 43 3.09 17.11 -1.30
C LYS A 43 3.39 18.43 -0.63
N PRO A 44 3.87 18.43 0.64
CA PRO A 44 4.39 19.64 1.26
C PRO A 44 5.68 20.11 0.56
N LEU A 45 5.96 21.40 0.63
CA LEU A 45 7.23 21.99 0.19
C LEU A 45 8.38 21.55 1.09
N MET A 46 8.13 21.59 2.41
CA MET A 46 9.02 21.11 3.48
C MET A 46 8.20 20.46 4.58
N TRP A 47 8.81 19.51 5.31
CA TRP A 47 8.18 18.89 6.46
C TRP A 47 9.22 18.37 7.46
N MET A 48 8.80 18.22 8.72
CA MET A 48 9.55 17.55 9.75
C MET A 48 8.72 16.39 10.30
N SER A 49 9.26 15.17 10.22
CA SER A 49 8.56 13.96 10.70
C SER A 49 8.71 13.79 12.21
N PRO A 50 7.67 13.27 12.90
CA PRO A 50 7.71 13.09 14.35
C PRO A 50 8.75 12.01 14.76
N PRO A 51 9.20 12.02 16.02
CA PRO A 51 8.90 12.99 17.04
C PRO A 51 9.74 14.27 16.91
N CYS A 52 9.07 15.42 16.99
CA CYS A 52 9.68 16.73 16.92
C CYS A 52 9.33 17.56 18.16
N THR A 53 10.18 18.53 18.45
CA THR A 53 9.92 19.57 19.44
C THR A 53 9.88 20.93 18.74
N THR A 54 8.84 21.68 18.97
CA THR A 54 8.70 23.06 18.45
C THR A 54 8.92 24.04 19.57
N VAL A 55 9.80 25.02 19.34
CA VAL A 55 10.00 26.17 20.19
C VAL A 55 9.56 27.40 19.42
N GLU A 56 8.69 28.20 20.03
CA GLU A 56 8.17 29.44 19.46
C GLU A 56 8.68 30.61 20.27
N LEU A 57 9.34 31.55 19.61
CA LEU A 57 9.85 32.77 20.23
C LEU A 57 9.81 33.91 19.21
N ASP A 58 9.12 35.01 19.56
CA ASP A 58 9.09 36.25 18.78
C ASP A 58 8.81 36.10 17.29
N GLY A 59 7.83 35.26 16.94
CA GLY A 59 7.46 34.97 15.55
C GLY A 59 8.40 33.99 14.83
N LEU A 60 9.38 33.44 15.53
CA LEU A 60 10.29 32.39 15.02
C LEU A 60 9.90 31.06 15.62
N TRP A 61 9.53 30.09 14.74
CA TRP A 61 9.30 28.70 15.13
C TRP A 61 10.50 27.85 14.77
N THR A 62 11.09 27.19 15.75
CA THR A 62 12.18 26.22 15.53
C THR A 62 11.68 24.82 15.83
N VAL A 63 11.53 24.02 14.80
CA VAL A 63 11.11 22.61 14.89
C VAL A 63 12.35 21.74 14.80
N THR A 64 12.63 20.94 15.83
CA THR A 64 13.82 20.09 15.89
C THR A 64 13.42 18.62 16.04
N ASN A 65 13.99 17.74 15.22
CA ASN A 65 13.80 16.28 15.33
C ASN A 65 14.90 15.62 16.19
N LYS A 66 14.76 14.32 16.43
CA LYS A 66 15.76 13.55 17.21
C LYS A 66 17.15 13.51 16.59
N ALA A 67 17.30 13.70 15.30
CA ALA A 67 18.58 13.73 14.60
C ALA A 67 19.27 15.09 14.69
N GLY A 68 18.63 16.09 15.32
CA GLY A 68 19.14 17.46 15.43
C GLY A 68 18.93 18.30 14.17
N GLU A 69 18.17 17.80 13.18
CA GLU A 69 17.76 18.58 12.03
C GLU A 69 16.74 19.63 12.46
N GLN A 70 16.80 20.81 11.87
CA GLN A 70 15.94 21.95 12.23
C GLN A 70 15.17 22.48 11.04
N LEU A 71 13.92 22.85 11.30
CA LEU A 71 13.09 23.62 10.42
C LEU A 71 12.79 24.94 11.13
N VAL A 72 13.35 26.02 10.61
CA VAL A 72 13.24 27.37 11.18
C VAL A 72 12.24 28.14 10.34
N ILE A 73 11.11 28.50 10.93
CA ILE A 73 10.02 29.21 10.26
C ILE A 73 9.97 30.63 10.84
N SER A 74 10.27 31.61 10.00
CA SER A 74 10.14 33.02 10.35
C SER A 74 8.78 33.53 9.89
N ILE A 75 7.87 33.77 10.87
CA ILE A 75 6.51 34.25 10.61
C ILE A 75 6.50 35.77 10.60
N GLU A 76 6.13 36.37 9.48
CA GLU A 76 6.09 37.82 9.27
C GLU A 76 4.69 38.38 9.54
N ALA A 77 3.64 37.66 9.08
CA ALA A 77 2.25 38.00 9.34
C ALA A 77 1.38 36.75 9.38
N VAL A 78 0.49 36.68 10.35
CA VAL A 78 -0.52 35.59 10.44
C VAL A 78 -1.83 36.11 9.86
N GLU A 79 -2.31 35.42 8.82
CA GLU A 79 -3.60 35.71 8.19
C GLU A 79 -4.74 34.91 8.85
N HIS A 80 -4.44 33.66 9.22
CA HIS A 80 -5.41 32.79 9.86
C HIS A 80 -4.72 31.80 10.78
N ASP A 81 -5.30 31.59 11.97
CA ASP A 81 -4.87 30.58 12.93
C ASP A 81 -6.08 29.81 13.45
N HIS A 82 -5.95 28.48 13.50
CA HIS A 82 -6.99 27.62 14.03
C HIS A 82 -6.40 26.34 14.63
N ALA A 83 -6.79 26.06 15.89
CA ALA A 83 -6.47 24.81 16.57
C ALA A 83 -7.75 23.97 16.72
N HIS A 84 -7.62 22.66 16.49
CA HIS A 84 -8.70 21.71 16.67
C HIS A 84 -8.16 20.36 17.13
N GLU A 85 -8.82 19.74 18.09
CA GLU A 85 -8.53 18.38 18.50
C GLU A 85 -9.31 17.40 17.62
N LEU A 86 -8.61 16.61 16.81
CA LEU A 86 -9.22 15.66 15.90
C LEU A 86 -9.66 14.35 16.57
N GLY A 87 -9.27 14.16 17.86
CA GLY A 87 -9.55 12.94 18.59
C GLY A 87 -8.67 11.77 18.16
N VAL A 88 -9.12 10.56 18.46
CA VAL A 88 -8.42 9.33 18.10
C VAL A 88 -8.83 8.92 16.68
N ASP A 89 -7.86 8.89 15.78
CA ASP A 89 -8.08 8.38 14.42
C ASP A 89 -8.26 6.86 14.47
N PRO A 90 -9.37 6.31 13.94
CA PRO A 90 -9.58 4.87 13.88
C PRO A 90 -8.62 4.14 12.91
N GLY A 91 -7.77 4.88 12.21
CA GLY A 91 -6.87 4.37 11.19
C GLY A 91 -7.53 4.21 9.82
N LEU A 92 -6.71 4.06 8.81
CA LEU A 92 -7.16 3.79 7.45
C LEU A 92 -7.74 2.37 7.40
N GLN A 93 -9.05 2.26 7.28
CA GLN A 93 -9.65 1.01 6.83
C GLN A 93 -9.31 0.86 5.34
N LYS A 94 -8.32 0.03 5.04
CA LYS A 94 -8.05 -0.33 3.66
C LYS A 94 -9.30 -0.98 3.10
N ASP A 95 -9.76 -0.46 1.97
CA ASP A 95 -10.79 -1.10 1.19
C ASP A 95 -10.42 -2.58 1.05
N GLY A 96 -11.28 -3.48 1.53
CA GLY A 96 -11.04 -4.92 1.59
C GLY A 96 -11.00 -5.62 0.23
N VAL A 97 -10.62 -4.90 -0.84
CA VAL A 97 -10.63 -5.40 -2.22
C VAL A 97 -9.78 -6.66 -2.37
N GLU A 98 -8.59 -6.74 -1.77
CA GLU A 98 -7.79 -7.97 -1.82
C GLU A 98 -8.44 -9.12 -1.06
N ALA A 99 -8.94 -8.87 0.16
CA ALA A 99 -9.63 -9.86 0.96
C ALA A 99 -10.95 -10.32 0.30
N GLU A 100 -11.67 -9.39 -0.32
CA GLU A 100 -12.90 -9.70 -1.04
C GLU A 100 -12.61 -10.45 -2.35
N LEU A 101 -11.57 -10.06 -3.09
CA LEU A 101 -11.11 -10.77 -4.27
C LEU A 101 -10.67 -12.20 -3.91
N GLN A 102 -9.94 -12.38 -2.81
CA GLN A 102 -9.57 -13.69 -2.28
C GLN A 102 -10.82 -14.51 -1.92
N ARG A 103 -11.83 -13.89 -1.29
CA ARG A 103 -13.10 -14.54 -0.95
C ARG A 103 -13.86 -15.00 -2.20
N LEU A 104 -13.96 -14.13 -3.20
CA LEU A 104 -14.67 -14.43 -4.46
C LEU A 104 -13.96 -15.52 -5.25
N LEU A 105 -12.64 -15.45 -5.40
CA LEU A 105 -11.86 -16.48 -6.08
C LEU A 105 -11.89 -17.83 -5.35
N ALA A 106 -11.99 -17.81 -4.03
CA ALA A 106 -12.17 -19.04 -3.25
C ALA A 106 -13.55 -19.68 -3.45
N LEU A 107 -14.58 -18.88 -3.73
CA LEU A 107 -15.92 -19.38 -4.07
C LEU A 107 -16.01 -19.86 -5.53
N HIS A 108 -15.21 -19.27 -6.40
CA HIS A 108 -15.23 -19.49 -7.86
C HIS A 108 -13.87 -19.96 -8.36
N VAL A 109 -13.31 -21.02 -7.74
CA VAL A 109 -12.00 -21.57 -8.13
C VAL A 109 -11.97 -22.12 -9.56
N GLU A 110 -13.12 -22.43 -10.12
CA GLU A 110 -13.31 -22.79 -11.52
C GLU A 110 -12.91 -21.68 -12.49
N THR A 111 -12.77 -20.44 -12.02
CA THR A 111 -12.17 -19.33 -12.79
C THR A 111 -10.76 -19.64 -13.26
N PHE A 112 -10.00 -20.44 -12.49
CA PHE A 112 -8.65 -20.89 -12.88
C PHE A 112 -8.66 -22.09 -13.80
N GLY A 113 -9.75 -22.84 -13.88
CA GLY A 113 -9.91 -24.00 -14.75
C GLY A 113 -11.06 -24.92 -14.31
N ALA A 114 -11.68 -25.59 -15.27
CA ALA A 114 -12.73 -26.56 -14.99
C ALA A 114 -12.18 -27.74 -14.15
N GLY A 115 -12.94 -28.18 -13.16
CA GLY A 115 -12.58 -29.28 -12.27
C GLY A 115 -11.62 -28.92 -11.14
N TRP A 116 -11.30 -27.63 -10.99
CA TRP A 116 -10.51 -27.17 -9.86
C TRP A 116 -11.30 -27.22 -8.55
N SER A 117 -10.58 -27.40 -7.45
CA SER A 117 -11.15 -27.40 -6.10
C SER A 117 -10.28 -26.65 -5.11
N LEU A 118 -10.93 -25.94 -4.18
CA LEU A 118 -10.25 -25.25 -3.09
C LEU A 118 -9.86 -26.27 -2.01
N VAL A 119 -8.59 -26.30 -1.63
CA VAL A 119 -8.11 -27.04 -0.46
C VAL A 119 -8.29 -26.19 0.80
N ARG A 120 -7.75 -24.95 0.76
CA ARG A 120 -7.82 -24.03 1.90
C ARG A 120 -7.52 -22.59 1.48
N ARG A 121 -8.25 -21.64 2.11
CA ARG A 121 -7.88 -20.23 2.15
C ARG A 121 -6.85 -20.00 3.25
N GLU A 122 -5.95 -19.04 3.04
CA GLU A 122 -4.91 -18.68 4.01
C GLU A 122 -4.17 -19.92 4.54
N TYR A 123 -3.62 -20.69 3.58
CA TYR A 123 -2.92 -21.91 3.94
C TYR A 123 -1.63 -21.58 4.69
N PRO A 124 -1.46 -22.02 5.95
CA PRO A 124 -0.35 -21.61 6.80
C PRO A 124 0.98 -22.18 6.29
N THR A 125 2.00 -21.33 6.24
CA THR A 125 3.40 -21.71 6.04
C THR A 125 4.29 -21.09 7.12
N ALA A 126 5.55 -21.49 7.16
CA ALA A 126 6.52 -20.95 8.13
C ALA A 126 6.82 -19.44 7.92
N ILE A 127 6.49 -18.87 6.76
CA ILE A 127 6.76 -17.47 6.40
C ILE A 127 5.49 -16.63 6.19
N GLY A 128 4.33 -17.16 6.54
CA GLY A 128 3.03 -16.54 6.38
C GLY A 128 2.05 -17.41 5.59
N PRO A 129 0.76 -17.04 5.52
CA PRO A 129 -0.25 -17.80 4.80
C PRO A 129 -0.17 -17.57 3.30
N VAL A 130 -0.40 -18.62 2.51
CA VAL A 130 -0.71 -18.53 1.07
C VAL A 130 -2.18 -18.21 0.90
N ASP A 131 -2.55 -17.29 0.04
CA ASP A 131 -3.94 -16.82 -0.11
C ASP A 131 -4.91 -17.97 -0.40
N LEU A 132 -4.64 -18.77 -1.45
CA LEU A 132 -5.40 -19.98 -1.73
C LEU A 132 -4.46 -21.15 -2.04
N LEU A 133 -4.75 -22.31 -1.46
CA LEU A 133 -4.21 -23.60 -1.90
C LEU A 133 -5.32 -24.37 -2.59
N CYS A 134 -5.07 -24.80 -3.83
CA CYS A 134 -6.05 -25.47 -4.69
C CYS A 134 -5.51 -26.80 -5.21
N ARG A 135 -6.42 -27.60 -5.77
CA ARG A 135 -6.12 -28.75 -6.64
C ARG A 135 -6.68 -28.47 -8.03
N ASP A 136 -5.89 -28.71 -9.06
CA ASP A 136 -6.37 -28.69 -10.43
C ASP A 136 -7.18 -29.96 -10.78
N ALA A 137 -7.64 -30.06 -12.03
CA ALA A 137 -8.44 -31.18 -12.50
C ALA A 137 -7.72 -32.55 -12.39
N ASP A 138 -6.39 -32.56 -12.46
CA ASP A 138 -5.56 -33.76 -12.32
C ASP A 138 -5.22 -34.05 -10.85
N GLY A 139 -5.63 -33.17 -9.95
CA GLY A 139 -5.39 -33.21 -8.51
C GLY A 139 -3.98 -32.77 -8.10
N ALA A 140 -3.23 -32.11 -9.00
CA ALA A 140 -1.95 -31.50 -8.66
C ALA A 140 -2.18 -30.23 -7.81
N THR A 141 -1.24 -29.93 -6.92
CA THR A 141 -1.35 -28.77 -6.00
C THR A 141 -0.98 -27.48 -6.73
N VAL A 142 -1.80 -26.46 -6.51
CA VAL A 142 -1.57 -25.11 -7.03
C VAL A 142 -1.70 -24.09 -5.90
N ALA A 143 -0.70 -23.24 -5.72
CA ALA A 143 -0.71 -22.10 -4.81
C ALA A 143 -1.07 -20.83 -5.58
N VAL A 144 -2.02 -20.07 -5.07
CA VAL A 144 -2.46 -18.81 -5.69
C VAL A 144 -2.15 -17.67 -4.74
N GLU A 145 -1.42 -16.69 -5.23
CA GLU A 145 -1.18 -15.39 -4.58
C GLU A 145 -2.03 -14.34 -5.27
N ILE A 146 -2.75 -13.55 -4.48
CA ILE A 146 -3.76 -12.61 -4.96
C ILE A 146 -3.36 -11.19 -4.58
N LYS A 147 -3.37 -10.28 -5.55
CA LYS A 147 -3.13 -8.86 -5.33
C LYS A 147 -4.16 -8.02 -6.08
N ARG A 148 -4.50 -6.86 -5.57
CA ARG A 148 -5.24 -5.88 -6.36
C ARG A 148 -4.39 -5.44 -7.55
N ARG A 149 -3.10 -5.16 -7.31
CA ARG A 149 -2.12 -4.73 -8.30
C ARG A 149 -0.91 -5.65 -8.22
N GLY A 150 -0.66 -6.38 -9.30
CA GLY A 150 0.41 -7.36 -9.38
C GLY A 150 1.75 -6.69 -9.68
N GLU A 151 2.62 -6.60 -8.68
CA GLU A 151 3.96 -6.05 -8.73
C GLU A 151 5.02 -7.15 -8.46
N ILE A 152 6.30 -6.82 -8.59
CA ILE A 152 7.42 -7.77 -8.45
C ILE A 152 7.44 -8.47 -7.09
N ASP A 153 7.14 -7.72 -6.01
CA ASP A 153 7.14 -8.23 -4.64
C ASP A 153 6.14 -9.37 -4.41
N GLY A 154 4.96 -9.31 -5.05
CA GLY A 154 3.99 -10.40 -4.99
C GLY A 154 4.49 -11.68 -5.70
N VAL A 155 5.19 -11.56 -6.82
CA VAL A 155 5.82 -12.69 -7.51
C VAL A 155 6.93 -13.30 -6.66
N GLU A 156 7.75 -12.47 -6.02
CA GLU A 156 8.80 -12.93 -5.12
C GLU A 156 8.23 -13.61 -3.87
N GLN A 157 7.13 -13.10 -3.34
CA GLN A 157 6.40 -13.72 -2.23
C GLN A 157 5.93 -15.12 -2.62
N LEU A 158 5.24 -15.26 -3.75
CA LEU A 158 4.78 -16.55 -4.26
C LEU A 158 5.94 -17.51 -4.52
N THR A 159 7.05 -17.04 -5.08
CA THR A 159 8.26 -17.87 -5.28
C THR A 159 8.72 -18.51 -3.98
N ARG A 160 8.80 -17.72 -2.90
CA ARG A 160 9.20 -18.23 -1.56
C ARG A 160 8.21 -19.24 -1.00
N TYR A 161 6.91 -19.04 -1.23
CA TYR A 161 5.90 -20.02 -0.87
C TYR A 161 6.06 -21.33 -1.64
N LEU A 162 6.28 -21.28 -2.95
CA LEU A 162 6.48 -22.46 -3.79
C LEU A 162 7.70 -23.29 -3.36
N GLU A 163 8.80 -22.63 -2.98
CA GLU A 163 9.98 -23.30 -2.44
C GLU A 163 9.66 -24.08 -1.15
N LEU A 164 8.84 -23.55 -0.26
CA LEU A 164 8.43 -24.21 0.98
C LEU A 164 7.45 -25.34 0.72
N LEU A 165 6.42 -25.09 -0.09
CA LEU A 165 5.37 -26.07 -0.38
C LEU A 165 5.92 -27.28 -1.13
N ASN A 166 6.90 -27.10 -2.00
CA ASN A 166 7.56 -28.19 -2.70
C ASN A 166 8.44 -29.10 -1.82
N ARG A 167 8.76 -28.67 -0.60
CA ARG A 167 9.45 -29.52 0.40
C ARG A 167 8.51 -30.49 1.09
N ASP A 168 7.19 -30.28 0.99
CA ASP A 168 6.18 -31.18 1.56
C ASP A 168 5.82 -32.30 0.55
N PRO A 169 6.16 -33.56 0.86
CA PRO A 169 5.89 -34.68 -0.03
C PRO A 169 4.39 -34.92 -0.30
N LEU A 170 3.53 -34.51 0.63
CA LEU A 170 2.07 -34.66 0.45
C LEU A 170 1.50 -33.65 -0.53
N LEU A 171 2.07 -32.44 -0.55
CA LEU A 171 1.65 -31.40 -1.50
C LEU A 171 2.22 -31.63 -2.90
N SER A 172 3.45 -32.13 -2.99
CA SER A 172 4.14 -32.44 -4.24
C SER A 172 3.94 -33.86 -4.76
N ALA A 173 3.02 -34.65 -4.17
CA ALA A 173 2.79 -36.06 -4.51
C ALA A 173 2.40 -36.32 -5.97
N LYS A 174 1.76 -35.36 -6.64
CA LYS A 174 1.37 -35.42 -8.06
C LYS A 174 2.18 -34.50 -8.97
N GLY A 175 3.36 -34.14 -8.56
CA GLY A 175 4.27 -33.24 -9.27
C GLY A 175 4.54 -31.97 -8.46
N PRO A 176 5.44 -31.12 -8.95
CA PRO A 176 5.78 -29.87 -8.29
C PRO A 176 4.53 -28.99 -8.05
N VAL A 177 4.47 -28.34 -6.89
CA VAL A 177 3.44 -27.34 -6.60
C VAL A 177 3.61 -26.19 -7.58
N ARG A 178 2.57 -25.91 -8.36
CA ARG A 178 2.57 -24.79 -9.33
C ARG A 178 2.09 -23.52 -8.66
N GLY A 179 2.45 -22.37 -9.24
CA GLY A 179 2.04 -21.06 -8.76
C GLY A 179 1.16 -20.33 -9.78
N ILE A 180 0.11 -19.67 -9.28
CA ILE A 180 -0.65 -18.66 -10.02
C ILE A 180 -0.55 -17.33 -9.30
N PHE A 181 -0.12 -16.32 -10.03
CA PHE A 181 -0.15 -14.93 -9.57
C PHE A 181 -1.37 -14.24 -10.17
N ALA A 182 -2.39 -14.02 -9.33
CA ALA A 182 -3.69 -13.48 -9.73
C ALA A 182 -3.82 -12.01 -9.31
N ALA A 183 -4.18 -11.12 -10.23
CA ALA A 183 -4.42 -9.71 -9.92
C ALA A 183 -5.38 -9.07 -10.93
N GLN A 184 -6.00 -7.94 -10.55
CA GLN A 184 -6.81 -7.14 -11.49
C GLN A 184 -5.94 -6.49 -12.58
N GLU A 185 -4.73 -6.10 -12.24
CA GLU A 185 -3.72 -5.56 -13.16
C GLU A 185 -2.37 -6.16 -12.80
N ILE A 186 -1.62 -6.68 -13.78
CA ILE A 186 -0.27 -7.20 -13.57
C ILE A 186 0.71 -6.34 -14.35
N LYS A 187 1.65 -5.73 -13.64
CA LYS A 187 2.69 -4.89 -14.25
C LYS A 187 3.58 -5.69 -15.18
N PRO A 188 4.06 -5.09 -16.29
CA PRO A 188 4.91 -5.80 -17.26
C PRO A 188 6.13 -6.47 -16.62
N GLN A 189 6.81 -5.79 -15.69
CA GLN A 189 7.99 -6.32 -15.01
C GLN A 189 7.65 -7.52 -14.13
N ALA A 190 6.50 -7.50 -13.43
CA ALA A 190 6.03 -8.62 -12.63
C ALA A 190 5.69 -9.83 -13.51
N ARG A 191 5.09 -9.61 -14.68
CA ARG A 191 4.79 -10.67 -15.66
C ARG A 191 6.07 -11.33 -16.19
N VAL A 192 7.09 -10.54 -16.52
CA VAL A 192 8.39 -11.05 -16.96
C VAL A 192 9.00 -11.94 -15.87
N LEU A 193 9.06 -11.46 -14.62
CA LEU A 193 9.59 -12.24 -13.52
C LEU A 193 8.79 -13.52 -13.23
N ALA A 194 7.46 -13.44 -13.27
CA ALA A 194 6.58 -14.61 -13.10
C ALA A 194 6.87 -15.67 -14.15
N THR A 195 6.95 -15.28 -15.42
CA THR A 195 7.28 -16.19 -16.53
C THR A 195 8.64 -16.86 -16.35
N ASP A 196 9.66 -16.07 -15.95
CA ASP A 196 11.02 -16.59 -15.68
C ASP A 196 11.04 -17.62 -14.54
N ARG A 197 10.15 -17.47 -13.58
CA ARG A 197 9.97 -18.39 -12.43
C ARG A 197 8.98 -19.53 -12.67
N GLY A 198 8.43 -19.67 -13.86
CA GLY A 198 7.41 -20.67 -14.18
C GLY A 198 6.09 -20.46 -13.44
N ILE A 199 5.80 -19.22 -13.02
CA ILE A 199 4.56 -18.80 -12.35
C ILE A 199 3.58 -18.32 -13.41
N GLU A 200 2.37 -18.86 -13.40
CA GLU A 200 1.28 -18.45 -14.29
C GLU A 200 0.68 -17.12 -13.81
N CYS A 201 0.36 -16.21 -14.75
CA CYS A 201 -0.28 -14.93 -14.46
C CYS A 201 -1.75 -14.96 -14.87
N ALA A 202 -2.65 -14.79 -13.89
CA ALA A 202 -4.08 -14.66 -14.10
C ALA A 202 -4.53 -13.21 -13.89
N VAL A 203 -5.06 -12.58 -14.94
CA VAL A 203 -5.74 -11.27 -14.79
C VAL A 203 -7.20 -11.56 -14.46
N VAL A 204 -7.67 -10.99 -13.36
CA VAL A 204 -8.99 -11.27 -12.80
C VAL A 204 -9.87 -10.04 -12.91
N ASP A 205 -11.05 -10.20 -13.51
CA ASP A 205 -12.08 -9.19 -13.53
C ASP A 205 -12.88 -9.24 -12.22
N TYR A 206 -12.66 -8.25 -11.37
CA TYR A 206 -13.31 -8.16 -10.06
C TYR A 206 -14.81 -7.88 -10.18
N ASP A 207 -15.22 -7.08 -11.15
CA ASP A 207 -16.62 -6.70 -11.33
C ASP A 207 -17.42 -7.88 -11.90
N ALA A 208 -16.81 -8.64 -12.83
CA ALA A 208 -17.40 -9.88 -13.32
C ALA A 208 -17.56 -10.92 -12.19
N LEU A 209 -16.55 -11.08 -11.34
CA LEU A 209 -16.64 -11.97 -10.17
C LEU A 209 -17.72 -11.56 -9.17
N ARG A 210 -18.01 -10.27 -9.04
CA ARG A 210 -19.13 -9.78 -8.21
C ARG A 210 -20.50 -9.91 -8.86
N GLY A 211 -20.57 -10.34 -10.12
CA GLY A 211 -21.81 -10.37 -10.88
C GLY A 211 -22.34 -8.98 -11.27
N LEU A 212 -21.50 -7.94 -11.21
CA LEU A 212 -21.85 -6.57 -11.59
C LEU A 212 -21.72 -6.31 -13.09
N ASP A 213 -21.19 -7.27 -13.85
CA ASP A 213 -21.03 -7.18 -15.30
C ASP A 213 -22.26 -7.69 -16.07
N ASP A 214 -23.33 -8.05 -15.36
CA ASP A 214 -24.61 -8.32 -15.99
C ASP A 214 -25.16 -7.00 -16.59
N PRO A 215 -25.33 -6.92 -17.93
CA PRO A 215 -25.86 -5.72 -18.59
C PRO A 215 -27.20 -5.24 -18.03
N SER A 216 -27.99 -6.15 -17.42
CA SER A 216 -29.27 -5.82 -16.78
C SER A 216 -29.13 -5.01 -15.50
N HIS A 217 -27.95 -4.96 -14.90
CA HIS A 217 -27.65 -4.21 -13.67
C HIS A 217 -26.90 -2.88 -13.93
N ARG A 218 -26.59 -2.56 -15.20
CA ARG A 218 -26.02 -1.26 -15.55
C ARG A 218 -27.13 -0.21 -15.59
N LEU A 219 -27.01 0.81 -14.74
CA LEU A 219 -27.95 1.92 -14.67
C LEU A 219 -27.80 2.92 -15.84
N PHE A 220 -26.76 2.78 -16.70
CA PHE A 220 -26.49 3.60 -17.89
C PHE A 220 -25.77 2.80 -18.97
#